data_8065d7271479a67fd0da3ad0d2a3c554
#
_entry.id   8065d7271479a67fd0da3ad0d2a3c554
#
_cell.length_a   1.000
_cell.length_b   1.000
_cell.length_c   1.000
_cell.angle_alpha   90.00
_cell.angle_beta   90.00
_cell.angle_gamma   90.00
#
_symmetry.space_group_name_H-M   'P 1'
#
loop_
_entity.id
_entity.type
_entity.pdbx_description
1 polymer ?
#
loop_
_entity_poly.entity_id
_entity_poly.type
_entity_poly.pdbx_seq_one_letter_code
_entity_poly.pdbx_strand_id
1 'polypeptide(L)'
;RKVLGTHVEQKGSFVTPDYLRFDFSHFRKVTPAELREVERLVNREIRANHPLVERRDATLAEAQAEGAIMLFGEKYGDRVRMVRFGDSVELCGGTHTCATGTIGFFKIVSESAVSAGVRRIEAVTGEGAEKVLYAAEDTLQNVAEFLNNTQVVQAIKKIVESNDALS
;
A
#
# COMPACT_ATOMS: atom_id res chain seq x y z
N ARG A 1 8.39 6.38 -3.64
CA ARG A 1 9.26 7.51 -4.00
C ARG A 1 8.56 8.86 -3.82
N LYS A 2 7.34 9.05 -4.31
CA LYS A 2 6.59 10.32 -4.18
C LYS A 2 6.39 10.78 -2.73
N VAL A 3 6.26 9.85 -1.79
CA VAL A 3 5.99 10.15 -0.36
C VAL A 3 7.28 10.14 0.47
N LEU A 4 8.11 9.10 0.31
CA LEU A 4 9.24 8.85 1.19
C LEU A 4 10.59 9.34 0.63
N GLY A 5 10.65 9.70 -0.65
CA GLY A 5 11.85 10.17 -1.32
C GLY A 5 12.41 9.21 -2.38
N THR A 6 13.33 9.73 -3.18
CA THR A 6 13.88 9.04 -4.36
C THR A 6 14.77 7.83 -4.03
N HIS A 7 15.27 7.75 -2.78
CA HIS A 7 16.08 6.63 -2.27
C HIS A 7 15.30 5.31 -2.13
N VAL A 8 13.94 5.37 -2.18
CA VAL A 8 13.10 4.19 -2.05
C VAL A 8 13.22 3.32 -3.30
N GLU A 9 13.63 2.07 -3.08
CA GLU A 9 13.74 1.03 -4.11
C GLU A 9 13.06 -0.23 -3.63
N GLN A 10 12.45 -0.97 -4.54
CA GLN A 10 11.92 -2.30 -4.23
C GLN A 10 13.07 -3.26 -3.89
N LYS A 11 12.92 -3.97 -2.77
CA LYS A 11 13.83 -5.04 -2.32
C LYS A 11 13.19 -6.42 -2.40
N GLY A 12 11.86 -6.47 -2.50
CA GLY A 12 11.08 -7.68 -2.72
C GLY A 12 9.61 -7.37 -2.81
N SER A 13 8.85 -8.28 -3.40
CA SER A 13 7.39 -8.23 -3.41
C SER A 13 6.81 -9.64 -3.42
N PHE A 14 5.62 -9.77 -2.89
CA PHE A 14 4.87 -11.02 -2.88
C PHE A 14 3.39 -10.70 -2.92
N VAL A 15 2.65 -11.33 -3.83
CA VAL A 15 1.22 -11.11 -4.01
C VAL A 15 0.49 -12.44 -4.00
N THR A 16 -0.55 -12.52 -3.19
CA THR A 16 -1.48 -13.64 -3.11
C THR A 16 -2.91 -13.15 -3.32
N PRO A 17 -3.90 -14.04 -3.43
CA PRO A 17 -5.29 -13.62 -3.42
C PRO A 17 -5.73 -12.88 -2.14
N ASP A 18 -5.08 -13.17 -1.00
CA ASP A 18 -5.49 -12.67 0.31
C ASP A 18 -4.79 -11.36 0.71
N TYR A 19 -3.52 -11.19 0.32
CA TYR A 19 -2.72 -10.01 0.69
C TYR A 19 -1.55 -9.79 -0.26
N LEU A 20 -1.00 -8.61 -0.21
CA LEU A 20 0.29 -8.29 -0.82
C LEU A 20 1.31 -7.86 0.23
N ARG A 21 2.57 -8.08 -0.09
CA ARG A 21 3.73 -7.68 0.69
C ARG A 21 4.71 -6.95 -0.21
N PHE A 22 5.22 -5.81 0.25
CA PHE A 22 6.17 -5.01 -0.48
C PHE A 22 7.32 -4.57 0.44
N ASP A 23 8.53 -5.01 0.11
CA ASP A 23 9.76 -4.69 0.83
C ASP A 23 10.52 -3.60 0.06
N PHE A 24 10.99 -2.59 0.77
CA PHE A 24 11.64 -1.43 0.15
C PHE A 24 12.72 -0.83 1.04
N SER A 25 13.72 -0.18 0.41
CA SER A 25 14.77 0.53 1.12
C SER A 25 14.22 1.78 1.80
N HIS A 26 14.37 1.84 3.14
CA HIS A 26 14.07 3.03 3.92
C HIS A 26 14.70 2.92 5.31
N PHE A 27 15.22 4.04 5.84
CA PHE A 27 16.10 4.02 7.01
C PHE A 27 15.37 4.25 8.35
N ARG A 28 14.07 4.56 8.34
CA ARG A 28 13.27 4.78 9.54
C ARG A 28 11.88 4.15 9.43
N LYS A 29 11.18 4.08 10.55
CA LYS A 29 9.76 3.71 10.56
C LYS A 29 8.94 4.71 9.74
N VAL A 30 8.04 4.20 8.90
CA VAL A 30 7.10 5.03 8.14
C VAL A 30 6.01 5.54 9.09
N THR A 31 5.77 6.82 9.08
CA THR A 31 4.78 7.44 9.96
C THR A 31 3.34 7.11 9.51
N PRO A 32 2.36 7.13 10.43
CA PRO A 32 0.96 6.95 10.06
C PRO A 32 0.46 7.93 8.99
N ALA A 33 0.96 9.15 9.00
CA ALA A 33 0.60 10.16 8.01
C ALA A 33 1.16 9.81 6.61
N GLU A 34 2.40 9.31 6.54
CA GLU A 34 3.01 8.86 5.30
C GLU A 34 2.32 7.61 4.75
N LEU A 35 1.98 6.64 5.61
CA LEU A 35 1.21 5.45 5.20
C LEU A 35 -0.15 5.84 4.62
N ARG A 36 -0.85 6.78 5.27
CA ARG A 36 -2.14 7.29 4.78
C ARG A 36 -2.01 8.01 3.44
N GLU A 37 -0.92 8.76 3.24
CA GLU A 37 -0.66 9.42 1.95
C GLU A 37 -0.36 8.39 0.85
N VAL A 38 0.38 7.30 1.15
CA VAL A 38 0.58 6.18 0.22
C VAL A 38 -0.76 5.54 -0.15
N GLU A 39 -1.60 5.21 0.83
CA GLU A 39 -2.95 4.66 0.58
C GLU A 39 -3.77 5.58 -0.31
N ARG A 40 -3.77 6.90 -0.02
CA ARG A 40 -4.51 7.90 -0.79
C ARG A 40 -4.07 7.93 -2.26
N LEU A 41 -2.75 7.90 -2.49
CA LEU A 41 -2.18 7.90 -3.84
C LEU A 41 -2.52 6.61 -4.59
N VAL A 42 -2.35 5.44 -3.97
CA VAL A 42 -2.67 4.15 -4.59
C VAL A 42 -4.16 4.08 -4.94
N ASN A 43 -5.04 4.43 -3.99
CA ASN A 43 -6.47 4.42 -4.23
C ASN A 43 -6.92 5.45 -5.29
N ARG A 44 -6.18 6.54 -5.46
CA ARG A 44 -6.41 7.47 -6.57
C ARG A 44 -6.13 6.82 -7.92
N GLU A 45 -5.00 6.12 -8.07
CA GLU A 45 -4.64 5.43 -9.31
C GLU A 45 -5.60 4.25 -9.59
N ILE A 46 -6.07 3.56 -8.55
CA ILE A 46 -7.11 2.53 -8.69
C ILE A 46 -8.40 3.14 -9.26
N ARG A 47 -8.88 4.25 -8.67
CA ARG A 47 -10.12 4.93 -9.15
C ARG A 47 -9.98 5.54 -10.53
N ALA A 48 -8.78 5.88 -10.96
CA ALA A 48 -8.52 6.37 -12.32
C ALA A 48 -8.74 5.28 -13.38
N ASN A 49 -8.81 4.01 -12.98
CA ASN A 49 -9.12 2.87 -13.84
C ASN A 49 -8.24 2.81 -15.08
N HIS A 50 -6.93 2.98 -14.89
CA HIS A 50 -5.97 2.90 -16.00
C HIS A 50 -5.98 1.49 -16.61
N PRO A 51 -6.14 1.36 -17.93
CA PRO A 51 -6.01 0.07 -18.61
C PRO A 51 -4.56 -0.41 -18.61
N LEU A 52 -4.38 -1.72 -18.66
CA LEU A 52 -3.08 -2.34 -18.93
C LEU A 52 -2.65 -2.03 -20.36
N VAL A 53 -1.45 -1.43 -20.50
CA VAL A 53 -0.75 -1.34 -21.78
C VAL A 53 0.53 -2.16 -21.67
N GLU A 54 0.66 -3.16 -22.53
CA GLU A 54 1.75 -4.13 -22.50
C GLU A 54 2.52 -4.16 -23.82
N ARG A 55 3.85 -4.12 -23.73
CA ARG A 55 4.77 -4.39 -24.86
C ARG A 55 5.71 -5.52 -24.45
N ARG A 56 5.67 -6.64 -25.18
CA ARG A 56 6.43 -7.85 -24.84
C ARG A 56 7.80 -7.92 -25.51
N ASP A 57 8.07 -7.05 -26.46
CA ASP A 57 9.23 -7.07 -27.32
C ASP A 57 9.97 -5.71 -27.37
N ALA A 58 9.76 -4.87 -26.35
CA ALA A 58 10.46 -3.60 -26.24
C ALA A 58 11.97 -3.85 -26.10
N THR A 59 12.79 -3.00 -26.70
CA THR A 59 14.22 -2.98 -26.41
C THR A 59 14.46 -2.31 -25.05
N LEU A 60 15.57 -2.66 -24.42
CA LEU A 60 15.95 -2.02 -23.14
C LEU A 60 16.10 -0.50 -23.30
N ALA A 61 16.64 -0.04 -24.45
CA ALA A 61 16.78 1.38 -24.76
C ALA A 61 15.42 2.11 -24.87
N GLU A 62 14.43 1.50 -25.52
CA GLU A 62 13.05 2.04 -25.59
C GLU A 62 12.42 2.13 -24.21
N ALA A 63 12.56 1.09 -23.40
CA ALA A 63 12.03 1.08 -22.03
C ALA A 63 12.67 2.16 -21.16
N GLN A 64 13.97 2.37 -21.27
CA GLN A 64 14.70 3.45 -20.58
C GLN A 64 14.23 4.84 -21.05
N ALA A 65 14.06 5.02 -22.35
CA ALA A 65 13.56 6.28 -22.93
C ALA A 65 12.14 6.62 -22.45
N GLU A 66 11.31 5.60 -22.20
CA GLU A 66 9.97 5.76 -21.63
C GLU A 66 9.97 5.88 -20.09
N GLY A 67 11.15 5.89 -19.45
CA GLY A 67 11.28 6.03 -18.00
C GLY A 67 10.84 4.80 -17.20
N ALA A 68 10.90 3.61 -17.81
CA ALA A 68 10.51 2.38 -17.14
C ALA A 68 11.36 2.12 -15.89
N ILE A 69 10.68 1.78 -14.79
CA ILE A 69 11.34 1.35 -13.57
C ILE A 69 11.90 -0.07 -13.78
N MET A 70 13.18 -0.23 -13.48
CA MET A 70 13.90 -1.49 -13.55
C MET A 70 14.30 -1.92 -12.15
N LEU A 71 14.19 -3.20 -11.84
CA LEU A 71 14.65 -3.74 -10.56
C LEU A 71 16.18 -3.78 -10.52
N PHE A 72 16.75 -3.29 -9.44
CA PHE A 72 18.19 -3.28 -9.25
C PHE A 72 18.73 -4.72 -9.12
N GLY A 73 19.77 -5.03 -9.90
CA GLY A 73 20.44 -6.35 -9.86
C GLY A 73 19.86 -7.41 -10.79
N GLU A 74 18.75 -7.14 -11.48
CA GLU A 74 18.27 -8.04 -12.53
C GLU A 74 19.05 -7.85 -13.83
N LYS A 75 19.34 -8.98 -14.47
CA LYS A 75 19.95 -8.99 -15.81
C LYS A 75 18.83 -9.06 -16.84
N TYR A 76 18.64 -7.98 -17.55
CA TYR A 76 17.70 -7.92 -18.67
C TYR A 76 18.35 -8.33 -19.96
N GLY A 77 17.64 -9.10 -20.79
CA GLY A 77 18.05 -9.39 -22.16
C GLY A 77 17.84 -8.20 -23.10
N ASP A 78 18.14 -8.40 -24.38
CA ASP A 78 17.97 -7.36 -25.43
C ASP A 78 16.49 -6.98 -25.63
N ARG A 79 15.57 -7.89 -25.29
CA ARG A 79 14.13 -7.72 -25.35
C ARG A 79 13.53 -7.86 -23.97
N VAL A 80 12.63 -6.95 -23.62
CA VAL A 80 12.00 -6.86 -22.31
C VAL A 80 10.49 -6.70 -22.45
N ARG A 81 9.78 -7.19 -21.43
CA ARG A 81 8.36 -6.93 -21.29
C ARG A 81 8.15 -5.67 -20.46
N MET A 82 7.55 -4.68 -21.07
CA MET A 82 7.20 -3.41 -20.45
C MET A 82 5.69 -3.36 -20.16
N VAL A 83 5.35 -2.95 -18.97
CA VAL A 83 3.97 -2.82 -18.47
C VAL A 83 3.73 -1.38 -18.05
N ARG A 84 2.60 -0.82 -18.46
CA ARG A 84 2.19 0.54 -18.13
C ARG A 84 0.77 0.58 -17.59
N PHE A 85 0.59 1.33 -16.51
CA PHE A 85 -0.70 1.78 -16.00
C PHE A 85 -0.63 3.30 -15.78
N GLY A 86 -1.31 4.07 -16.61
CA GLY A 86 -1.21 5.54 -16.59
C GLY A 86 0.24 6.01 -16.75
N ASP A 87 0.73 6.76 -15.76
CA ASP A 87 2.11 7.27 -15.75
C ASP A 87 3.14 6.27 -15.19
N SER A 88 2.68 5.15 -14.62
CA SER A 88 3.57 4.12 -14.08
C SER A 88 3.99 3.17 -15.18
N VAL A 89 5.30 3.06 -15.40
CA VAL A 89 5.91 2.15 -16.38
C VAL A 89 6.98 1.33 -15.69
N GLU A 90 6.95 0.01 -15.89
CA GLU A 90 7.95 -0.87 -15.31
C GLU A 90 8.27 -2.07 -16.21
N LEU A 91 9.42 -2.68 -15.98
CA LEU A 91 9.77 -3.98 -16.55
C LEU A 91 9.30 -5.06 -15.59
N CYS A 92 8.35 -5.88 -16.03
CA CYS A 92 7.78 -6.91 -15.16
C CYS A 92 7.38 -8.16 -15.96
N GLY A 93 7.87 -9.32 -15.51
CA GLY A 93 7.52 -10.62 -16.08
C GLY A 93 6.25 -11.25 -15.50
N GLY A 94 5.70 -10.68 -14.42
CA GLY A 94 4.55 -11.22 -13.70
C GLY A 94 3.21 -11.06 -14.41
N THR A 95 2.16 -11.60 -13.80
CA THR A 95 0.77 -11.40 -14.24
C THR A 95 0.23 -10.07 -13.72
N HIS A 96 -0.65 -9.44 -14.48
CA HIS A 96 -1.24 -8.15 -14.14
C HIS A 96 -2.75 -8.16 -14.35
N THR A 97 -3.46 -7.32 -13.63
CA THR A 97 -4.87 -7.03 -13.88
C THR A 97 -5.05 -6.33 -15.22
N CYS A 98 -6.24 -6.40 -15.80
CA CYS A 98 -6.56 -5.73 -17.07
C CYS A 98 -6.72 -4.20 -16.93
N ALA A 99 -7.09 -3.74 -15.73
CA ALA A 99 -7.21 -2.32 -15.41
C ALA A 99 -7.11 -2.10 -13.90
N THR A 100 -6.61 -0.94 -13.47
CA THR A 100 -6.41 -0.64 -12.04
C THR A 100 -7.71 -0.62 -11.24
N GLY A 101 -8.84 -0.25 -11.86
CA GLY A 101 -10.15 -0.21 -11.19
C GLY A 101 -10.64 -1.57 -10.68
N THR A 102 -10.20 -2.68 -11.28
CA THR A 102 -10.56 -4.04 -10.84
C THR A 102 -9.89 -4.48 -9.54
N ILE A 103 -8.89 -3.74 -9.05
CA ILE A 103 -8.19 -4.03 -7.80
C ILE A 103 -9.09 -3.80 -6.58
N GLY A 104 -10.01 -2.83 -6.66
CA GLY A 104 -10.83 -2.41 -5.53
C GLY A 104 -10.07 -1.55 -4.52
N PHE A 105 -10.68 -1.33 -3.35
CA PHE A 105 -10.08 -0.50 -2.32
C PHE A 105 -8.81 -1.13 -1.74
N PHE A 106 -7.75 -0.35 -1.65
CA PHE A 106 -6.45 -0.75 -1.11
C PHE A 106 -6.28 -0.23 0.31
N LYS A 107 -5.86 -1.10 1.24
CA LYS A 107 -5.61 -0.77 2.64
C LYS A 107 -4.30 -1.38 3.13
N ILE A 108 -3.41 -0.56 3.70
CA ILE A 108 -2.21 -1.02 4.41
C ILE A 108 -2.64 -1.52 5.79
N VAL A 109 -2.25 -2.75 6.14
CA VAL A 109 -2.58 -3.39 7.41
C VAL A 109 -1.41 -3.45 8.36
N SER A 110 -0.18 -3.48 7.86
CA SER A 110 1.03 -3.47 8.69
C SER A 110 2.19 -2.73 8.05
N GLU A 111 3.11 -2.25 8.90
CA GLU A 111 4.41 -1.69 8.52
C GLU A 111 5.45 -2.15 9.54
N SER A 112 6.54 -2.77 9.09
CA SER A 112 7.56 -3.35 9.95
C SER A 112 8.97 -3.23 9.36
N ALA A 113 9.99 -3.45 10.21
CA ALA A 113 11.37 -3.62 9.77
C ALA A 113 11.61 -5.09 9.36
N VAL A 114 12.30 -5.30 8.25
CA VAL A 114 12.76 -6.62 7.81
C VAL A 114 14.22 -6.82 8.16
N SER A 115 15.02 -5.82 7.86
CA SER A 115 16.45 -5.77 8.16
C SER A 115 16.91 -4.31 8.25
N ALA A 116 18.20 -4.10 8.53
CA ALA A 116 18.76 -2.74 8.53
C ALA A 116 18.54 -2.07 7.18
N GLY A 117 17.85 -0.92 7.21
CA GLY A 117 17.54 -0.13 6.01
C GLY A 117 16.46 -0.72 5.08
N VAL A 118 15.75 -1.79 5.48
CA VAL A 118 14.67 -2.38 4.71
C VAL A 118 13.37 -2.41 5.53
N ARG A 119 12.33 -1.82 4.97
CA ARG A 119 10.98 -1.79 5.54
C ARG A 119 10.05 -2.67 4.71
N ARG A 120 9.01 -3.16 5.35
CA ARG A 120 7.93 -3.95 4.75
C ARG A 120 6.60 -3.29 5.03
N ILE A 121 5.76 -3.20 4.02
CA ILE A 121 4.33 -3.01 4.18
C ILE A 121 3.59 -4.26 3.74
N GLU A 122 2.51 -4.56 4.46
CA GLU A 122 1.52 -5.55 4.05
C GLU A 122 0.20 -4.82 3.81
N ALA A 123 -0.48 -5.20 2.76
CA ALA A 123 -1.73 -4.56 2.37
C ALA A 123 -2.72 -5.57 1.80
N VAL A 124 -3.98 -5.20 1.84
CA VAL A 124 -5.11 -5.96 1.32
C VAL A 124 -5.90 -5.11 0.32
N THR A 125 -6.65 -5.77 -0.56
CA THR A 125 -7.51 -5.08 -1.54
C THR A 125 -8.90 -5.73 -1.59
N GLY A 126 -9.86 -5.03 -2.20
CA GLY A 126 -11.23 -5.54 -2.39
C GLY A 126 -11.84 -6.06 -1.10
N GLU A 127 -12.34 -7.30 -1.09
CA GLU A 127 -12.96 -7.92 0.08
C GLU A 127 -12.06 -7.97 1.33
N GLY A 128 -10.74 -8.13 1.15
CA GLY A 128 -9.79 -8.09 2.26
C GLY A 128 -9.79 -6.73 2.96
N ALA A 129 -9.90 -5.64 2.19
CA ALA A 129 -9.97 -4.29 2.72
C ALA A 129 -11.34 -4.00 3.38
N GLU A 130 -12.43 -4.53 2.82
CA GLU A 130 -13.78 -4.46 3.43
C GLU A 130 -13.82 -5.14 4.80
N LYS A 131 -13.24 -6.35 4.92
CA LYS A 131 -13.13 -7.07 6.20
C LYS A 131 -12.40 -6.26 7.26
N VAL A 132 -11.31 -5.58 6.90
CA VAL A 132 -10.57 -4.70 7.83
C VAL A 132 -11.43 -3.52 8.27
N LEU A 133 -12.20 -2.94 7.36
CA LEU A 133 -13.10 -1.83 7.68
C LEU A 133 -14.20 -2.27 8.63
N TYR A 134 -14.92 -3.36 8.32
CA TYR A 134 -16.00 -3.88 9.15
C TYR A 134 -15.50 -4.27 10.55
N ALA A 135 -14.35 -4.91 10.67
CA ALA A 135 -13.76 -5.24 11.97
C ALA A 135 -13.46 -3.99 12.82
N ALA A 136 -13.06 -2.89 12.19
CA ALA A 136 -12.85 -1.62 12.89
C ALA A 136 -14.18 -0.98 13.32
N GLU A 137 -15.20 -1.03 12.46
CA GLU A 137 -16.56 -0.55 12.78
C GLU A 137 -17.17 -1.34 13.93
N ASP A 138 -17.12 -2.68 13.87
CA ASP A 138 -17.62 -3.56 14.94
C ASP A 138 -16.93 -3.27 16.27
N THR A 139 -15.61 -3.04 16.24
CA THR A 139 -14.85 -2.69 17.44
C THR A 139 -15.35 -1.38 18.05
N LEU A 140 -15.54 -0.35 17.22
CA LEU A 140 -16.07 0.94 17.68
C LEU A 140 -17.49 0.82 18.21
N GLN A 141 -18.35 0.05 17.56
CA GLN A 141 -19.70 -0.21 18.00
C GLN A 141 -19.73 -0.92 19.35
N ASN A 142 -18.97 -1.99 19.51
CA ASN A 142 -18.86 -2.72 20.78
C ASN A 142 -18.40 -1.80 21.94
N VAL A 143 -17.43 -0.92 21.68
CA VAL A 143 -16.98 0.05 22.69
C VAL A 143 -18.07 1.06 23.02
N ALA A 144 -18.81 1.57 22.02
CA ALA A 144 -19.93 2.49 22.22
C ALA A 144 -21.05 1.85 23.04
N GLU A 145 -21.40 0.60 22.75
CA GLU A 145 -22.38 -0.19 23.51
C GLU A 145 -21.92 -0.42 24.95
N PHE A 146 -20.68 -0.83 25.16
CA PHE A 146 -20.10 -1.04 26.50
C PHE A 146 -20.12 0.25 27.33
N LEU A 147 -19.84 1.40 26.74
CA LEU A 147 -19.91 2.71 27.39
C LEU A 147 -21.33 3.29 27.47
N ASN A 148 -22.29 2.64 26.83
CA ASN A 148 -23.64 3.19 26.62
C ASN A 148 -23.61 4.64 26.13
N ASN A 149 -22.69 4.93 25.18
CA ASN A 149 -22.45 6.28 24.68
C ASN A 149 -21.86 6.27 23.28
N THR A 150 -22.50 6.92 22.33
CA THR A 150 -22.03 7.05 20.94
C THR A 150 -20.80 7.97 20.80
N GLN A 151 -20.56 8.85 21.79
CA GLN A 151 -19.40 9.73 21.82
C GLN A 151 -18.25 9.06 22.59
N VAL A 152 -17.74 7.95 22.05
CA VAL A 152 -16.77 7.03 22.67
C VAL A 152 -15.58 7.76 23.29
N VAL A 153 -14.92 8.64 22.52
CA VAL A 153 -13.71 9.36 22.97
C VAL A 153 -14.02 10.28 24.15
N GLN A 154 -15.17 10.97 24.13
CA GLN A 154 -15.56 11.86 25.22
C GLN A 154 -15.96 11.08 26.49
N ALA A 155 -16.62 9.94 26.32
CA ALA A 155 -16.96 9.06 27.43
C ALA A 155 -15.71 8.52 28.12
N ILE A 156 -14.73 8.04 27.36
CA ILE A 156 -13.45 7.56 27.90
C ILE A 156 -12.71 8.68 28.63
N LYS A 157 -12.63 9.89 28.06
CA LYS A 157 -11.99 11.03 28.74
C LYS A 157 -12.61 11.33 30.10
N LYS A 158 -13.93 11.36 30.19
CA LYS A 158 -14.62 11.56 31.47
C LYS A 158 -14.32 10.49 32.51
N ILE A 159 -14.23 9.21 32.10
CA ILE A 159 -13.87 8.10 32.97
C ILE A 159 -12.44 8.26 33.50
N VAL A 160 -11.49 8.61 32.62
CA VAL A 160 -10.09 8.84 33.02
C VAL A 160 -10.00 10.01 34.01
N GLU A 161 -10.59 11.17 33.69
CA GLU A 161 -10.61 12.35 34.56
C GLU A 161 -11.25 12.07 35.92
N SER A 162 -12.34 11.26 35.95
CA SER A 162 -12.98 10.86 37.20
C SER A 162 -12.10 9.93 38.03
N ASN A 163 -11.36 9.04 37.42
CA ASN A 163 -10.45 8.12 38.10
C ASN A 163 -9.24 8.86 38.70
N ASP A 164 -8.68 9.83 37.97
CA ASP A 164 -7.56 10.66 38.43
C ASP A 164 -7.97 11.55 39.61
N ALA A 165 -9.24 11.97 39.68
CA ALA A 165 -9.76 12.76 40.81
C ALA A 165 -9.98 11.93 42.07
N LEU A 166 -10.00 10.60 41.98
CA LEU A 166 -10.16 9.66 43.10
C LEU A 166 -8.82 9.08 43.61
N SER A 167 -7.72 9.40 42.92
CA SER A 167 -6.35 8.99 43.31
C SER A 167 -5.61 10.07 44.05
#